data_54a7b660a3ba15fa38bd3b562c54f6b5
#
_entry.id   54a7b660a3ba15fa38bd3b562c54f6b5
#
_cell.length_a   1.000
_cell.length_b   1.000
_cell.length_c   1.000
_cell.angle_alpha   90.00
_cell.angle_beta   90.00
_cell.angle_gamma   90.00
#
_symmetry.space_group_name_H-M   'P 1'
#
loop_
_entity.id
_entity.type
_entity.pdbx_description
1 polymer ?
#
loop_
_entity_poly.entity_id
_entity_poly.type
_entity_poly.pdbx_seq_one_letter_code
_entity_poly.pdbx_strand_id
1 'polypeptide(L)'
;ICFSAEKSDQATKELNGIDNVNDWLGMPVPEVYSEGLSEFVMAAGVKLLEEFKPNIMYLSTTDYIQHKYAPGNEIANKFYAMFDKYIGLLNKGDVSIIITADHGMKPKSKDDGSPNAIFLQDYLDKKFEPNVVKVILPITDPYVVHHGSLGSFATIYLEDKTKVNDVIESIKEIKDIEVVLTKDEGCNTYNLPPDRMGDIIC
;
A
#
# COMPACT_ATOMS: atom_id res chain seq x y z
N ILE A 1 -23.30 -11.03 -4.70
CA ILE A 1 -22.36 -11.42 -5.74
C ILE A 1 -20.95 -11.15 -5.22
N CYS A 2 -20.08 -12.17 -5.24
CA CYS A 2 -18.68 -12.04 -4.81
C CYS A 2 -17.84 -13.05 -5.58
N PHE A 3 -16.83 -12.58 -6.32
CA PHE A 3 -15.90 -13.43 -7.06
C PHE A 3 -14.51 -12.79 -7.16
N SER A 4 -13.49 -13.63 -7.41
CA SER A 4 -12.12 -13.18 -7.68
C SER A 4 -11.92 -13.04 -9.20
N ALA A 5 -11.27 -11.95 -9.63
CA ALA A 5 -10.95 -11.74 -11.03
C ALA A 5 -10.02 -12.84 -11.60
N GLU A 6 -9.02 -13.26 -10.81
CA GLU A 6 -8.07 -14.33 -11.23
C GLU A 6 -8.69 -15.72 -11.32
N LYS A 7 -9.88 -15.92 -10.74
CA LYS A 7 -10.65 -17.16 -10.73
C LYS A 7 -12.06 -16.96 -11.27
N SER A 8 -12.23 -16.00 -12.15
CA SER A 8 -13.52 -15.62 -12.71
C SER A 8 -14.18 -16.74 -13.52
N ASP A 9 -13.38 -17.62 -14.12
CA ASP A 9 -13.82 -18.84 -14.82
C ASP A 9 -14.37 -19.94 -13.90
N GLN A 10 -14.09 -19.86 -12.60
CA GLN A 10 -14.54 -20.82 -11.59
C GLN A 10 -15.79 -20.33 -10.83
N ALA A 11 -16.26 -19.12 -11.12
CA ALA A 11 -17.42 -18.56 -10.46
C ALA A 11 -18.70 -19.30 -10.84
N THR A 12 -19.50 -19.65 -9.83
CA THR A 12 -20.80 -20.31 -10.00
C THR A 12 -21.91 -19.55 -9.31
N LYS A 13 -23.12 -19.70 -9.81
CA LYS A 13 -24.32 -19.10 -9.23
C LYS A 13 -24.49 -19.46 -7.75
N GLU A 14 -24.21 -20.70 -7.41
CA GLU A 14 -24.36 -21.23 -6.05
C GLU A 14 -23.37 -20.58 -5.07
N LEU A 15 -22.10 -20.51 -5.44
CA LEU A 15 -21.04 -20.02 -4.55
C LEU A 15 -20.84 -18.50 -4.62
N ASN A 16 -21.02 -17.93 -5.81
CA ASN A 16 -20.63 -16.54 -6.09
C ASN A 16 -21.81 -15.61 -6.39
N GLY A 17 -23.01 -16.19 -6.58
CA GLY A 17 -24.21 -15.43 -6.95
C GLY A 17 -24.27 -15.04 -8.43
N ILE A 18 -23.32 -15.51 -9.25
CA ILE A 18 -23.23 -15.25 -10.68
C ILE A 18 -22.49 -16.41 -11.36
N ASP A 19 -22.94 -16.78 -12.58
CA ASP A 19 -22.27 -17.76 -13.44
C ASP A 19 -21.60 -17.08 -14.63
N ASN A 20 -20.67 -17.78 -15.27
CA ASN A 20 -20.07 -17.39 -16.55
C ASN A 20 -19.57 -15.94 -16.56
N VAL A 21 -18.84 -15.55 -15.52
CA VAL A 21 -18.40 -14.17 -15.32
C VAL A 21 -17.62 -13.61 -16.51
N ASN A 22 -16.78 -14.43 -17.15
CA ASN A 22 -16.00 -14.02 -18.31
C ASN A 22 -16.89 -13.73 -19.53
N ASP A 23 -17.84 -14.59 -19.84
CA ASP A 23 -18.80 -14.37 -20.94
C ASP A 23 -19.72 -13.19 -20.61
N TRP A 24 -20.21 -13.11 -19.35
CA TRP A 24 -21.02 -12.01 -18.90
C TRP A 24 -20.30 -10.67 -19.04
N LEU A 25 -19.03 -10.60 -18.65
CA LEU A 25 -18.22 -9.36 -18.74
C LEU A 25 -17.72 -9.11 -20.18
N GLY A 26 -17.55 -10.17 -20.97
CA GLY A 26 -16.92 -10.11 -22.30
C GLY A 26 -15.40 -9.96 -22.24
N MET A 27 -14.79 -10.40 -21.14
CA MET A 27 -13.34 -10.34 -20.93
C MET A 27 -12.80 -11.72 -20.58
N PRO A 28 -11.61 -12.11 -21.08
CA PRO A 28 -10.96 -13.36 -20.69
C PRO A 28 -10.52 -13.32 -19.22
N VAL A 29 -10.18 -14.47 -18.66
CA VAL A 29 -9.52 -14.54 -17.35
C VAL A 29 -8.22 -13.74 -17.42
N PRO A 30 -8.03 -12.73 -16.55
CA PRO A 30 -6.83 -11.90 -16.59
C PRO A 30 -5.64 -12.65 -16.00
N GLU A 31 -4.44 -12.35 -16.50
CA GLU A 31 -3.20 -12.84 -15.87
C GLU A 31 -3.01 -12.19 -14.51
N VAL A 32 -2.60 -12.99 -13.51
CA VAL A 32 -2.45 -12.55 -12.11
C VAL A 32 -1.48 -11.36 -11.97
N TYR A 33 -0.38 -11.39 -12.73
CA TYR A 33 0.64 -10.35 -12.68
C TYR A 33 0.53 -9.39 -13.88
N SER A 34 -0.67 -8.82 -14.08
CA SER A 34 -0.94 -7.89 -15.17
C SER A 34 -1.80 -6.71 -14.73
N GLU A 35 -1.78 -5.65 -15.52
CA GLU A 35 -2.71 -4.52 -15.37
C GLU A 35 -4.17 -4.94 -15.57
N GLY A 36 -4.37 -5.96 -16.41
CA GLY A 36 -5.68 -6.49 -16.77
C GLY A 36 -6.46 -7.04 -15.57
N LEU A 37 -5.78 -7.49 -14.50
CA LEU A 37 -6.46 -7.98 -13.30
C LEU A 37 -7.28 -6.87 -12.62
N SER A 38 -6.71 -5.70 -12.43
CA SER A 38 -7.41 -4.54 -11.86
C SER A 38 -8.44 -3.97 -12.84
N GLU A 39 -8.15 -3.95 -14.13
CA GLU A 39 -9.12 -3.52 -15.15
C GLU A 39 -10.36 -4.41 -15.15
N PHE A 40 -10.19 -5.73 -15.05
CA PHE A 40 -11.31 -6.69 -14.95
C PHE A 40 -12.23 -6.37 -13.75
N VAL A 41 -11.65 -6.10 -12.58
CA VAL A 41 -12.41 -5.72 -11.37
C VAL A 41 -13.22 -4.45 -11.61
N MET A 42 -12.60 -3.43 -12.19
CA MET A 42 -13.26 -2.16 -12.43
C MET A 42 -14.37 -2.26 -13.51
N ALA A 43 -14.10 -2.99 -14.57
CA ALA A 43 -15.10 -3.26 -15.61
C ALA A 43 -16.30 -4.04 -15.08
N ALA A 44 -16.04 -5.06 -14.26
CA ALA A 44 -17.08 -5.82 -13.58
C ALA A 44 -17.91 -4.94 -12.65
N GLY A 45 -17.25 -4.02 -11.91
CA GLY A 45 -17.94 -3.05 -11.06
C GLY A 45 -18.92 -2.18 -11.82
N VAL A 46 -18.53 -1.65 -12.97
CA VAL A 46 -19.45 -0.85 -13.82
C VAL A 46 -20.65 -1.68 -14.26
N LYS A 47 -20.42 -2.90 -14.73
CA LYS A 47 -21.50 -3.77 -15.21
C LYS A 47 -22.43 -4.25 -14.07
N LEU A 48 -21.87 -4.54 -12.90
CA LEU A 48 -22.64 -4.85 -11.69
C LEU A 48 -23.53 -3.68 -11.28
N LEU A 49 -23.01 -2.46 -11.32
CA LEU A 49 -23.79 -1.27 -11.01
C LEU A 49 -24.98 -1.09 -11.98
N GLU A 50 -24.75 -1.32 -13.26
CA GLU A 50 -25.79 -1.15 -14.31
C GLU A 50 -26.89 -2.21 -14.22
N GLU A 51 -26.52 -3.47 -14.05
CA GLU A 51 -27.46 -4.59 -14.14
C GLU A 51 -28.09 -4.94 -12.79
N PHE A 52 -27.33 -4.89 -11.69
CA PHE A 52 -27.77 -5.36 -10.38
C PHE A 52 -28.07 -4.26 -9.37
N LYS A 53 -27.57 -3.04 -9.59
CA LYS A 53 -27.78 -1.85 -8.73
C LYS A 53 -27.58 -2.16 -7.25
N PRO A 54 -26.42 -2.66 -6.83
CA PRO A 54 -26.18 -3.02 -5.44
C PRO A 54 -26.20 -1.78 -4.54
N ASN A 55 -26.66 -1.94 -3.29
CA ASN A 55 -26.63 -0.87 -2.30
C ASN A 55 -25.22 -0.54 -1.82
N ILE A 56 -24.32 -1.55 -1.79
CA ILE A 56 -22.91 -1.42 -1.43
C ILE A 56 -22.11 -2.29 -2.39
N MET A 57 -20.99 -1.76 -2.88
CA MET A 57 -20.05 -2.48 -3.73
C MET A 57 -18.63 -2.22 -3.26
N TYR A 58 -17.85 -3.27 -3.12
CA TYR A 58 -16.43 -3.20 -2.80
C TYR A 58 -15.61 -3.75 -3.97
N LEU A 59 -14.76 -2.92 -4.54
CA LEU A 59 -13.88 -3.25 -5.66
C LEU A 59 -12.44 -3.22 -5.16
N SER A 60 -11.85 -4.39 -4.99
CA SER A 60 -10.46 -4.53 -4.57
C SER A 60 -9.58 -4.80 -5.77
N THR A 61 -8.53 -4.01 -5.91
CA THR A 61 -7.57 -4.13 -7.00
C THR A 61 -6.20 -4.55 -6.46
N THR A 62 -5.30 -4.94 -7.35
CA THR A 62 -3.91 -5.24 -7.00
C THR A 62 -3.03 -4.04 -7.29
N ASP A 63 -1.97 -3.91 -6.53
CA ASP A 63 -0.95 -2.87 -6.62
C ASP A 63 0.29 -3.31 -7.45
N TYR A 64 0.17 -4.38 -8.23
CA TYR A 64 1.27 -4.94 -9.02
C TYR A 64 1.99 -3.90 -9.90
N ILE A 65 1.22 -3.05 -10.58
CA ILE A 65 1.77 -2.00 -11.46
C ILE A 65 2.53 -0.97 -10.62
N GLN A 66 1.98 -0.54 -9.49
CA GLN A 66 2.56 0.45 -8.60
C GLN A 66 3.86 -0.04 -7.94
N HIS A 67 3.95 -1.33 -7.63
CA HIS A 67 5.18 -1.94 -7.12
C HIS A 67 6.28 -2.06 -8.17
N LYS A 68 5.92 -2.12 -9.45
CA LYS A 68 6.86 -2.30 -10.56
C LYS A 68 7.31 -0.99 -11.19
N TYR A 69 6.44 0.01 -11.22
CA TYR A 69 6.67 1.28 -11.89
C TYR A 69 6.39 2.45 -10.95
N ALA A 70 7.40 3.29 -10.74
CA ALA A 70 7.29 4.46 -9.88
C ALA A 70 6.24 5.46 -10.38
N PRO A 71 5.67 6.29 -9.50
CA PRO A 71 4.80 7.40 -9.91
C PRO A 71 5.48 8.29 -10.97
N GLY A 72 4.73 8.67 -12.00
CA GLY A 72 5.24 9.44 -13.15
C GLY A 72 5.75 8.59 -14.29
N ASN A 73 6.01 7.29 -14.10
CA ASN A 73 6.32 6.38 -15.21
C ASN A 73 5.13 6.25 -16.15
N GLU A 74 5.38 6.13 -17.46
CA GLU A 74 4.33 6.04 -18.49
C GLU A 74 3.33 4.89 -18.23
N ILE A 75 3.82 3.73 -17.79
CA ILE A 75 2.97 2.56 -17.52
C ILE A 75 2.11 2.81 -16.26
N ALA A 76 2.68 3.39 -15.21
CA ALA A 76 1.92 3.78 -14.03
C ALA A 76 0.84 4.82 -14.38
N ASN A 77 1.18 5.82 -15.18
CA ASN A 77 0.23 6.84 -15.62
C ASN A 77 -0.91 6.25 -16.48
N LYS A 78 -0.62 5.30 -17.37
CA LYS A 78 -1.65 4.57 -18.14
C LYS A 78 -2.60 3.79 -17.22
N PHE A 79 -2.05 3.13 -16.20
CA PHE A 79 -2.84 2.41 -15.20
C PHE A 79 -3.78 3.36 -14.43
N TYR A 80 -3.29 4.52 -13.99
CA TYR A 80 -4.14 5.51 -13.32
C TYR A 80 -5.18 6.12 -14.25
N ALA A 81 -4.85 6.33 -15.53
CA ALA A 81 -5.83 6.79 -16.52
C ALA A 81 -6.94 5.75 -16.79
N MET A 82 -6.61 4.45 -16.77
CA MET A 82 -7.59 3.38 -16.80
C MET A 82 -8.51 3.45 -15.57
N PHE A 83 -7.95 3.61 -14.39
CA PHE A 83 -8.72 3.77 -13.15
C PHE A 83 -9.67 4.96 -13.22
N ASP A 84 -9.18 6.13 -13.60
CA ASP A 84 -9.97 7.36 -13.74
C ASP A 84 -11.14 7.18 -14.71
N LYS A 85 -10.91 6.52 -15.84
CA LYS A 85 -11.96 6.16 -16.80
C LYS A 85 -13.09 5.37 -16.14
N TYR A 86 -12.76 4.32 -15.39
CA TYR A 86 -13.78 3.48 -14.76
C TYR A 86 -14.47 4.18 -13.58
N ILE A 87 -13.74 4.97 -12.79
CA ILE A 87 -14.34 5.84 -11.77
C ILE A 87 -15.34 6.80 -12.40
N GLY A 88 -15.00 7.40 -13.54
CA GLY A 88 -15.94 8.24 -14.31
C GLY A 88 -17.21 7.49 -14.75
N LEU A 89 -17.07 6.21 -15.16
CA LEU A 89 -18.22 5.36 -15.51
C LEU A 89 -19.09 4.98 -14.30
N LEU A 90 -18.48 4.83 -13.13
CA LEU A 90 -19.16 4.53 -11.86
C LEU A 90 -19.84 5.78 -11.27
N ASN A 91 -19.31 6.97 -11.52
CA ASN A 91 -19.81 8.24 -10.97
C ASN A 91 -21.11 8.67 -11.68
N LYS A 92 -22.18 7.95 -11.43
CA LYS A 92 -23.52 8.20 -12.00
C LYS A 92 -24.45 8.74 -10.92
N GLY A 93 -24.62 10.07 -10.89
CA GLY A 93 -25.69 10.79 -10.19
C GLY A 93 -25.82 10.55 -8.69
N ASP A 94 -26.37 9.45 -8.30
CA ASP A 94 -26.75 9.09 -6.92
C ASP A 94 -25.79 8.07 -6.26
N VAL A 95 -24.64 7.82 -6.86
CA VAL A 95 -23.62 6.93 -6.31
C VAL A 95 -22.57 7.73 -5.52
N SER A 96 -22.31 7.33 -4.28
CA SER A 96 -21.18 7.82 -3.49
C SER A 96 -19.97 6.91 -3.69
N ILE A 97 -18.85 7.48 -4.12
CA ILE A 97 -17.59 6.73 -4.35
C ILE A 97 -16.59 7.11 -3.27
N ILE A 98 -16.00 6.11 -2.64
CA ILE A 98 -14.88 6.24 -1.71
C ILE A 98 -13.69 5.51 -2.29
N ILE A 99 -12.56 6.20 -2.42
CA ILE A 99 -11.30 5.62 -2.88
C ILE A 99 -10.33 5.65 -1.71
N THR A 100 -9.68 4.51 -1.44
CA THR A 100 -8.69 4.39 -0.37
C THR A 100 -7.51 3.56 -0.83
N ALA A 101 -6.36 3.80 -0.22
CA ALA A 101 -5.16 3.00 -0.38
C ALA A 101 -4.55 2.73 1.00
N ASP A 102 -3.83 1.63 1.14
CA ASP A 102 -3.13 1.26 2.36
C ASP A 102 -1.81 2.01 2.53
N HIS A 103 -1.16 2.37 1.43
CA HIS A 103 0.07 3.19 1.41
C HIS A 103 0.26 3.91 0.06
N GLY A 104 1.21 4.84 0.05
CA GLY A 104 1.69 5.49 -1.17
C GLY A 104 2.85 4.75 -1.82
N MET A 105 3.40 5.32 -2.91
CA MET A 105 4.52 4.76 -3.66
C MET A 105 5.60 5.82 -3.91
N LYS A 106 6.86 5.38 -3.81
CA LYS A 106 8.05 6.16 -4.21
C LYS A 106 8.97 5.27 -5.06
N PRO A 107 9.88 5.84 -5.86
CA PRO A 107 10.89 5.07 -6.57
C PRO A 107 11.78 4.30 -5.59
N LYS A 108 11.98 3.00 -5.82
CA LYS A 108 12.87 2.15 -5.01
C LYS A 108 14.34 2.33 -5.36
N SER A 109 14.62 2.89 -6.52
CA SER A 109 15.97 3.15 -7.00
C SER A 109 16.11 4.62 -7.34
N LYS A 110 17.31 5.15 -7.19
CA LYS A 110 17.72 6.48 -7.68
C LYS A 110 17.99 6.41 -9.19
N ASP A 111 18.20 7.56 -9.83
CA ASP A 111 18.46 7.65 -11.28
C ASP A 111 19.72 6.89 -11.70
N ASP A 112 20.70 6.74 -10.80
CA ASP A 112 21.94 5.98 -11.02
C ASP A 112 21.78 4.47 -10.79
N GLY A 113 20.57 3.99 -10.47
CA GLY A 113 20.25 2.59 -10.20
C GLY A 113 20.58 2.15 -8.76
N SER A 114 21.16 3.00 -7.93
CA SER A 114 21.39 2.68 -6.51
C SER A 114 20.09 2.60 -5.72
N PRO A 115 20.04 1.83 -4.61
CA PRO A 115 18.86 1.76 -3.76
C PRO A 115 18.45 3.13 -3.22
N ASN A 116 17.16 3.45 -3.32
CA ASN A 116 16.54 4.61 -2.68
C ASN A 116 15.90 4.17 -1.36
N ALA A 117 16.73 3.71 -0.44
CA ALA A 117 16.33 3.19 0.86
C ALA A 117 17.29 3.65 1.95
N ILE A 118 16.77 3.83 3.17
CA ILE A 118 17.54 4.22 4.36
C ILE A 118 17.60 2.99 5.28
N PHE A 119 18.81 2.49 5.55
CA PHE A 119 19.05 1.48 6.58
C PHE A 119 19.21 2.17 7.94
N LEU A 120 18.09 2.53 8.54
CA LEU A 120 18.06 3.35 9.75
C LEU A 120 18.75 2.68 10.95
N GLN A 121 18.64 1.35 11.10
CA GLN A 121 19.37 0.60 12.15
C GLN A 121 20.87 0.79 12.02
N ASP A 122 21.42 0.54 10.83
CA ASP A 122 22.88 0.68 10.58
C ASP A 122 23.36 2.12 10.80
N TYR A 123 22.54 3.11 10.45
CA TYR A 123 22.87 4.52 10.68
C TYR A 123 22.98 4.82 12.17
N LEU A 124 22.02 4.35 12.96
CA LEU A 124 21.98 4.59 14.40
C LEU A 124 23.03 3.80 15.15
N ASP A 125 23.31 2.56 14.77
CA ASP A 125 24.38 1.73 15.36
C ASP A 125 25.79 2.34 15.19
N LYS A 126 25.99 3.10 14.11
CA LYS A 126 27.25 3.84 13.89
C LYS A 126 27.38 5.08 14.78
N LYS A 127 26.27 5.67 15.21
CA LYS A 127 26.26 6.90 16.04
C LYS A 127 26.15 6.63 17.54
N PHE A 128 25.42 5.60 17.94
CA PHE A 128 25.02 5.35 19.33
C PHE A 128 25.51 4.03 19.90
N GLU A 129 26.43 3.35 19.26
CA GLU A 129 26.84 1.97 19.53
C GLU A 129 25.76 0.91 19.26
N PRO A 130 26.15 -0.31 18.88
CA PRO A 130 25.22 -1.39 18.61
C PRO A 130 24.35 -1.76 19.82
N ASN A 131 23.08 -2.06 19.59
CA ASN A 131 22.08 -2.47 20.56
C ASN A 131 21.58 -1.39 21.54
N VAL A 132 22.07 -0.15 21.49
CA VAL A 132 21.49 0.96 22.28
C VAL A 132 20.12 1.36 21.75
N VAL A 133 19.94 1.27 20.44
CA VAL A 133 18.74 1.65 19.72
C VAL A 133 18.24 0.45 18.90
N LYS A 134 16.95 0.16 18.94
CA LYS A 134 16.32 -0.89 18.14
C LYS A 134 15.26 -0.31 17.24
N VAL A 135 15.46 -0.43 15.93
CA VAL A 135 14.50 0.00 14.89
C VAL A 135 13.59 -1.16 14.53
N ILE A 136 12.29 -0.95 14.59
CA ILE A 136 11.26 -1.91 14.19
C ILE A 136 10.46 -1.33 13.03
N LEU A 137 10.39 -2.09 11.95
CA LEU A 137 9.64 -1.77 10.75
C LEU A 137 8.25 -2.43 10.79
N PRO A 138 7.26 -1.95 10.01
CA PRO A 138 5.89 -2.48 10.04
C PRO A 138 5.80 -3.95 9.66
N ILE A 139 6.65 -4.38 8.71
CA ILE A 139 6.71 -5.77 8.23
C ILE A 139 8.02 -6.38 8.72
N THR A 140 7.92 -7.25 9.70
CA THR A 140 9.06 -7.94 10.32
C THR A 140 9.00 -9.46 10.16
N ASP A 141 8.01 -9.97 9.41
CA ASP A 141 7.84 -11.41 9.20
C ASP A 141 8.99 -11.96 8.35
N PRO A 142 9.79 -12.91 8.87
CA PRO A 142 10.89 -13.52 8.13
C PRO A 142 10.45 -14.30 6.89
N TYR A 143 9.18 -14.65 6.78
CA TYR A 143 8.62 -15.32 5.60
C TYR A 143 8.30 -14.37 4.44
N VAL A 144 8.32 -13.07 4.65
CA VAL A 144 8.05 -12.04 3.63
C VAL A 144 9.36 -11.50 3.03
N VAL A 145 10.30 -12.38 2.76
CA VAL A 145 11.66 -12.02 2.27
C VAL A 145 11.62 -11.25 0.94
N HIS A 146 10.68 -11.57 0.07
CA HIS A 146 10.57 -10.97 -1.27
C HIS A 146 9.87 -9.60 -1.30
N HIS A 147 9.15 -9.23 -0.25
CA HIS A 147 8.52 -7.91 -0.18
C HIS A 147 9.41 -6.84 0.43
N GLY A 148 10.40 -7.24 1.22
CA GLY A 148 11.26 -6.34 1.96
C GLY A 148 10.44 -5.33 2.80
N SER A 149 10.94 -4.94 3.94
CA SER A 149 10.27 -3.92 4.76
C SER A 149 10.57 -2.52 4.23
N LEU A 150 10.21 -2.24 2.99
CA LEU A 150 10.39 -0.93 2.35
C LEU A 150 9.17 -0.03 2.64
N GLY A 151 8.79 0.07 3.92
CA GLY A 151 7.77 1.00 4.34
C GLY A 151 8.34 2.39 4.62
N SER A 152 7.46 3.38 4.70
CA SER A 152 7.79 4.74 5.10
C SER A 152 7.47 4.99 6.59
N PHE A 153 7.58 3.97 7.42
CA PHE A 153 7.30 4.03 8.85
C PHE A 153 8.33 3.20 9.61
N ALA A 154 8.81 3.72 10.73
CA ALA A 154 9.56 2.96 11.71
C ALA A 154 9.21 3.40 13.14
N THR A 155 9.23 2.46 14.07
CA THR A 155 9.18 2.75 15.50
C THR A 155 10.49 2.34 16.15
N ILE A 156 11.02 3.17 17.06
CA ILE A 156 12.36 3.03 17.59
C ILE A 156 12.29 2.90 19.10
N TYR A 157 12.93 1.87 19.62
CA TYR A 157 13.02 1.58 21.04
C TYR A 157 14.42 1.87 21.55
N LEU A 158 14.51 2.52 22.69
CA LEU A 158 15.77 2.79 23.40
C LEU A 158 15.75 2.10 24.78
N GLU A 159 16.88 1.55 25.21
CA GLU A 159 17.04 1.11 26.60
C GLU A 159 17.18 2.32 27.52
N ASP A 160 18.02 3.28 27.15
CA ASP A 160 18.23 4.55 27.87
C ASP A 160 17.33 5.66 27.31
N LYS A 161 16.23 5.94 27.99
CA LYS A 161 15.26 6.95 27.59
C LYS A 161 15.81 8.39 27.63
N THR A 162 16.92 8.62 28.33
CA THR A 162 17.55 9.97 28.37
C THR A 162 18.13 10.37 27.03
N LYS A 163 18.40 9.39 26.14
CA LYS A 163 18.95 9.61 24.80
C LYS A 163 17.92 9.88 23.70
N VAL A 164 16.63 9.86 24.03
CA VAL A 164 15.55 10.02 23.02
C VAL A 164 15.75 11.28 22.18
N ASN A 165 16.04 12.41 22.81
CA ASN A 165 16.25 13.67 22.07
C ASN A 165 17.49 13.63 21.18
N ASP A 166 18.59 13.04 21.64
CA ASP A 166 19.83 12.94 20.85
C ASP A 166 19.60 12.06 19.60
N VAL A 167 18.85 10.99 19.75
CA VAL A 167 18.48 10.10 18.62
C VAL A 167 17.54 10.82 17.66
N ILE A 168 16.55 11.56 18.15
CA ILE A 168 15.64 12.36 17.29
C ILE A 168 16.45 13.37 16.46
N GLU A 169 17.33 14.15 17.09
CA GLU A 169 18.15 15.14 16.37
C GLU A 169 19.06 14.46 15.34
N SER A 170 19.62 13.30 15.66
CA SER A 170 20.41 12.54 14.71
C SER A 170 19.63 12.07 13.49
N ILE A 171 18.38 11.62 13.68
CA ILE A 171 17.53 11.18 12.57
C ILE A 171 17.08 12.36 11.71
N LYS A 172 16.82 13.53 12.30
CA LYS A 172 16.48 14.76 11.56
C LYS A 172 17.57 15.23 10.59
N GLU A 173 18.83 14.81 10.79
CA GLU A 173 19.90 15.08 9.83
C GLU A 173 19.75 14.30 8.51
N ILE A 174 18.94 13.25 8.49
CA ILE A 174 18.70 12.42 7.30
C ILE A 174 17.67 13.11 6.42
N LYS A 175 18.11 13.67 5.30
CA LYS A 175 17.29 14.51 4.41
C LYS A 175 15.99 13.87 3.94
N ASP A 176 15.96 12.55 3.79
CA ASP A 176 14.82 11.83 3.19
C ASP A 176 13.84 11.29 4.26
N ILE A 177 14.03 11.64 5.53
CA ILE A 177 13.07 11.38 6.61
C ILE A 177 12.25 12.65 6.85
N GLU A 178 10.96 12.58 6.60
CA GLU A 178 10.05 13.74 6.62
C GLU A 178 9.55 14.06 8.03
N VAL A 179 9.36 13.03 8.85
CA VAL A 179 8.77 13.16 10.19
C VAL A 179 9.59 12.39 11.21
N VAL A 180 9.93 13.02 12.32
CA VAL A 180 10.54 12.36 13.49
C VAL A 180 9.90 12.94 14.75
N LEU A 181 9.19 12.11 15.48
CA LEU A 181 8.39 12.52 16.66
C LEU A 181 8.73 11.66 17.87
N THR A 182 8.55 12.21 19.05
CA THR A 182 8.47 11.40 20.26
C THR A 182 7.26 10.46 20.21
N LYS A 183 7.26 9.42 21.03
CA LYS A 183 6.14 8.49 21.18
C LYS A 183 4.80 9.22 21.35
N ASP A 184 4.76 10.15 22.32
CA ASP A 184 3.52 10.85 22.67
C ASP A 184 3.02 11.73 21.53
N GLU A 185 3.91 12.48 20.88
CA GLU A 185 3.58 13.31 19.73
C GLU A 185 3.08 12.45 18.55
N GLY A 186 3.80 11.38 18.22
CA GLY A 186 3.41 10.50 17.12
C GLY A 186 2.11 9.76 17.37
N CYS A 187 1.90 9.23 18.59
CA CYS A 187 0.65 8.58 18.95
C CYS A 187 -0.55 9.53 18.87
N ASN A 188 -0.39 10.77 19.32
CA ASN A 188 -1.44 11.78 19.26
C ASN A 188 -1.70 12.24 17.82
N THR A 189 -0.65 12.46 17.02
CA THR A 189 -0.78 12.95 15.64
C THR A 189 -1.42 11.93 14.72
N TYR A 190 -1.04 10.65 14.86
CA TYR A 190 -1.46 9.57 13.95
C TYR A 190 -2.47 8.59 14.58
N ASN A 191 -2.98 8.88 15.77
CA ASN A 191 -3.92 8.02 16.51
C ASN A 191 -3.40 6.58 16.66
N LEU A 192 -2.11 6.43 17.00
CA LEU A 192 -1.46 5.14 17.20
C LEU A 192 -1.64 4.64 18.64
N PRO A 193 -1.69 3.32 18.87
CA PRO A 193 -1.83 2.75 20.21
C PRO A 193 -0.51 2.88 21.00
N PRO A 194 -0.45 3.68 22.09
CA PRO A 194 0.81 3.97 22.79
C PRO A 194 1.48 2.75 23.41
N ASP A 195 0.71 1.71 23.76
CA ASP A 195 1.20 0.46 24.33
C ASP A 195 2.00 -0.41 23.33
N ARG A 196 1.92 -0.08 22.02
CA ARG A 196 2.58 -0.82 20.93
C ARG A 196 3.67 -0.03 20.23
N MET A 197 3.85 1.24 20.58
CA MET A 197 4.81 2.10 19.92
C MET A 197 6.11 2.22 20.73
N GLY A 198 7.23 2.37 20.00
CA GLY A 198 8.53 2.68 20.57
C GLY A 198 8.61 4.11 21.09
N ASP A 199 9.78 4.52 21.52
CA ASP A 199 10.04 5.85 22.11
C ASP A 199 10.06 6.96 21.06
N ILE A 200 10.36 6.60 19.80
CA ILE A 200 10.41 7.52 18.66
C ILE A 200 9.63 6.88 17.49
N ILE A 201 8.96 7.74 16.74
CA ILE A 201 8.20 7.39 15.53
C ILE A 201 8.75 8.22 14.36
N CYS A 202 9.05 7.59 13.26
CA CYS A 202 9.50 8.27 12.05
C CYS A 202 8.95 7.61 10.77
#